data_075a4ef1cefedef2effe773eb0398b94
#
_entry.id   075a4ef1cefedef2effe773eb0398b94
#
_cell.length_a   1.000
_cell.length_b   1.000
_cell.length_c   1.000
_cell.angle_alpha   90.00
_cell.angle_beta   90.00
_cell.angle_gamma   90.00
#
_symmetry.space_group_name_H-M   'P 1'
#
loop_
_entity.id
_entity.type
_entity.pdbx_description
1 polymer ?
#
loop_
_entity_poly.entity_id
_entity_poly.type
_entity_poly.pdbx_seq_one_letter_code
_entity_poly.pdbx_strand_id
1 'polypeptide(L)'
;MATACAASIAILVAVFHKAPEEEYVGLKGEGLKPALRIYRKTKAGPELLSANAEVGKGDTLQIRYLAAGKRFGVVASVDGRGTVTFHLPESPGQAAALTRDGEHALAHAYELDDSPNFERFLFVTSDAPFTTDEVARSLRSGAAPPPPLASCEISLRKSP
;
A
#
# COMPACT_ATOMS: atom_id res chain seq x y z
N MET A 1 47.87 45.21 -11.34
CA MET A 1 47.57 44.28 -10.25
C MET A 1 46.12 43.80 -10.42
N ALA A 2 45.97 42.62 -10.95
CA ALA A 2 44.62 42.01 -11.20
C ALA A 2 44.47 40.84 -10.24
N THR A 3 43.51 40.97 -9.32
CA THR A 3 43.19 39.93 -8.33
C THR A 3 42.08 39.05 -8.92
N ALA A 4 42.42 37.82 -9.26
CA ALA A 4 41.45 36.81 -9.74
C ALA A 4 40.75 36.18 -8.52
N CYS A 5 39.42 36.35 -8.46
CA CYS A 5 38.54 35.67 -7.49
C CYS A 5 38.14 34.34 -8.08
N ALA A 6 38.67 33.24 -7.55
CA ALA A 6 38.26 31.89 -7.91
C ALA A 6 37.00 31.53 -7.13
N ALA A 7 35.87 31.41 -7.83
CA ALA A 7 34.63 30.88 -7.26
C ALA A 7 34.67 29.34 -7.27
N SER A 8 34.78 28.74 -6.08
CA SER A 8 34.67 27.31 -5.92
C SER A 8 33.21 26.85 -5.96
N ILE A 9 32.82 26.16 -7.04
CA ILE A 9 31.51 25.53 -7.16
C ILE A 9 31.57 24.20 -6.40
N ALA A 10 30.93 24.15 -5.25
CA ALA A 10 30.73 22.90 -4.53
C ALA A 10 29.60 22.11 -5.21
N ILE A 11 29.97 21.02 -5.90
CA ILE A 11 29.00 20.08 -6.46
C ILE A 11 28.51 19.20 -5.32
N LEU A 12 27.26 19.43 -4.89
CA LEU A 12 26.59 18.56 -3.91
C LEU A 12 26.15 17.28 -4.63
N VAL A 13 26.94 16.23 -4.51
CA VAL A 13 26.54 14.89 -4.98
C VAL A 13 25.57 14.31 -3.97
N ALA A 14 24.27 14.33 -4.30
CA ALA A 14 23.26 13.62 -3.56
C ALA A 14 23.47 12.10 -3.71
N VAL A 15 24.07 11.48 -2.73
CA VAL A 15 24.20 10.02 -2.65
C VAL A 15 22.82 9.49 -2.28
N PHE A 16 22.09 9.01 -3.27
CA PHE A 16 20.88 8.21 -3.02
C PHE A 16 21.32 6.90 -2.36
N HIS A 17 21.18 6.81 -1.06
CA HIS A 17 21.29 5.54 -0.38
C HIS A 17 20.13 4.66 -0.83
N LYS A 18 20.43 3.69 -1.71
CA LYS A 18 19.53 2.59 -2.02
C LYS A 18 19.22 1.88 -0.70
N ALA A 19 17.95 1.90 -0.28
CA ALA A 19 17.53 1.11 0.88
C ALA A 19 17.96 -0.36 0.65
N PRO A 20 18.41 -1.07 1.69
CA PRO A 20 18.78 -2.46 1.54
C PRO A 20 17.59 -3.22 0.96
N GLU A 21 17.78 -3.84 -0.21
CA GLU A 21 16.89 -4.87 -0.72
C GLU A 21 16.95 -6.01 0.29
N GLU A 22 15.92 -6.15 1.12
CA GLU A 22 15.76 -7.39 1.88
C GLU A 22 15.64 -8.52 0.85
N GLU A 23 16.66 -9.36 0.83
CA GLU A 23 16.75 -10.53 -0.02
C GLU A 23 15.54 -11.43 0.30
N TYR A 24 14.54 -11.39 -0.58
CA TYR A 24 13.37 -12.25 -0.50
C TYR A 24 13.83 -13.70 -0.73
N VAL A 25 14.10 -14.42 0.33
CA VAL A 25 14.34 -15.87 0.29
C VAL A 25 13.01 -16.54 -0.02
N GLY A 26 12.70 -16.63 -1.31
CA GLY A 26 11.57 -17.40 -1.81
C GLY A 26 11.79 -18.87 -1.50
N LEU A 27 11.04 -19.42 -0.55
CA LEU A 27 10.93 -20.86 -0.37
C LEU A 27 10.43 -21.47 -1.69
N LYS A 28 11.29 -22.24 -2.37
CA LYS A 28 10.92 -23.04 -3.51
C LYS A 28 9.88 -24.08 -3.06
N GLY A 29 8.61 -23.86 -3.45
CA GLY A 29 7.56 -24.88 -3.20
C GLY A 29 6.14 -24.34 -3.06
N GLU A 30 5.92 -23.14 -2.51
CA GLU A 30 4.62 -22.50 -2.52
C GLU A 30 4.66 -21.31 -3.49
N GLY A 31 3.76 -21.31 -4.48
CA GLY A 31 3.65 -20.20 -5.44
C GLY A 31 3.44 -18.88 -4.68
N LEU A 32 4.05 -17.80 -5.18
CA LEU A 32 3.84 -16.45 -4.65
C LEU A 32 2.35 -16.16 -4.51
N LYS A 33 1.94 -15.64 -3.35
CA LYS A 33 0.56 -15.22 -3.10
C LYS A 33 0.45 -13.70 -3.16
N PRO A 34 -0.67 -13.15 -3.65
CA PRO A 34 -0.94 -11.72 -3.55
C PRO A 34 -0.80 -11.26 -2.11
N ALA A 35 -0.16 -10.10 -1.94
CA ALA A 35 0.09 -9.54 -0.61
C ALA A 35 -0.07 -8.02 -0.61
N LEU A 36 -0.41 -7.48 0.55
CA LEU A 36 -0.48 -6.07 0.83
C LEU A 36 0.56 -5.72 1.90
N ARG A 37 1.27 -4.62 1.72
CA ARG A 37 2.19 -4.07 2.70
C ARG A 37 1.87 -2.61 2.95
N ILE A 38 1.84 -2.22 4.21
CA ILE A 38 1.54 -0.85 4.63
C ILE A 38 2.73 -0.32 5.41
N TYR A 39 3.27 0.79 4.94
CA TYR A 39 4.38 1.48 5.59
C TYR A 39 3.89 2.80 6.14
N ARG A 40 4.21 3.09 7.39
CA ARG A 40 4.03 4.41 7.99
C ARG A 40 5.25 5.27 7.73
N LYS A 41 5.05 6.52 7.31
CA LYS A 41 6.10 7.51 7.21
C LYS A 41 6.48 7.99 8.61
N THR A 42 7.75 7.81 9.01
CA THR A 42 8.29 8.32 10.27
C THR A 42 9.48 9.24 10.00
N LYS A 43 9.94 9.95 11.04
CA LYS A 43 11.16 10.78 10.95
C LYS A 43 12.42 9.94 10.69
N ALA A 44 12.42 8.70 11.14
CA ALA A 44 13.53 7.75 10.95
C ALA A 44 13.48 7.02 9.60
N GLY A 45 12.40 7.17 8.83
CA GLY A 45 12.16 6.49 7.55
C GLY A 45 10.85 5.69 7.54
N PRO A 46 10.60 4.90 6.51
CA PRO A 46 9.40 4.09 6.40
C PRO A 46 9.44 2.92 7.40
N GLU A 47 8.34 2.75 8.14
CA GLU A 47 8.13 1.66 9.09
C GLU A 47 7.08 0.70 8.54
N LEU A 48 7.43 -0.57 8.35
CA LEU A 48 6.48 -1.60 7.94
C LEU A 48 5.53 -1.92 9.10
N LEU A 49 4.24 -1.77 8.88
CA LEU A 49 3.22 -2.06 9.88
C LEU A 49 2.79 -3.53 9.80
N SER A 50 2.74 -4.17 10.96
CA SER A 50 2.13 -5.50 11.12
C SER A 50 0.62 -5.39 11.33
N ALA A 51 -0.09 -6.52 11.19
CA ALA A 51 -1.50 -6.58 11.57
C ALA A 51 -1.70 -6.14 13.03
N ASN A 52 -2.74 -5.36 13.27
CA ASN A 52 -3.10 -4.75 14.56
C ASN A 52 -2.08 -3.73 15.11
N ALA A 53 -1.14 -3.25 14.28
CA ALA A 53 -0.28 -2.13 14.68
C ALA A 53 -1.13 -0.91 15.06
N GLU A 54 -0.67 -0.16 16.06
CA GLU A 54 -1.31 1.09 16.47
C GLU A 54 -0.97 2.23 15.53
N VAL A 55 -1.99 2.96 15.10
CA VAL A 55 -1.89 4.14 14.23
C VAL A 55 -2.81 5.25 14.75
N GLY A 56 -2.56 6.48 14.34
CA GLY A 56 -3.32 7.64 14.78
C GLY A 56 -3.69 8.58 13.66
N LYS A 57 -4.55 9.54 13.97
CA LYS A 57 -4.88 10.65 13.08
C LYS A 57 -3.60 11.37 12.61
N GLY A 58 -3.51 11.62 11.30
CA GLY A 58 -2.37 12.29 10.67
C GLY A 58 -1.20 11.36 10.32
N ASP A 59 -1.24 10.09 10.72
CA ASP A 59 -0.27 9.12 10.22
C ASP A 59 -0.41 9.01 8.70
N THR A 60 0.72 9.12 8.01
CA THR A 60 0.78 8.99 6.55
C THR A 60 1.24 7.59 6.19
N LEU A 61 0.41 6.88 5.44
CA LEU A 61 0.63 5.49 5.05
C LEU A 61 0.97 5.39 3.57
N GLN A 62 2.03 4.67 3.23
CA GLN A 62 2.32 4.21 1.88
C GLN A 62 1.87 2.78 1.74
N ILE A 63 0.91 2.54 0.85
CA ILE A 63 0.40 1.21 0.54
C ILE A 63 1.19 0.64 -0.63
N ARG A 64 1.57 -0.63 -0.52
CA ARG A 64 2.24 -1.38 -1.57
C ARG A 64 1.56 -2.73 -1.75
N TYR A 65 1.53 -3.22 -2.99
CA TYR A 65 0.98 -4.53 -3.31
C TYR A 65 2.00 -5.42 -4.02
N LEU A 66 1.85 -6.72 -3.84
CA LEU A 66 2.46 -7.78 -4.64
C LEU A 66 1.34 -8.52 -5.36
N ALA A 67 1.29 -8.42 -6.69
CA ALA A 67 0.23 -9.05 -7.48
C ALA A 67 0.39 -10.57 -7.61
N ALA A 68 1.61 -11.10 -7.46
CA ALA A 68 1.93 -12.52 -7.60
C ALA A 68 1.38 -13.14 -8.91
N GLY A 69 1.56 -12.42 -10.02
CA GLY A 69 1.11 -12.82 -11.35
C GLY A 69 -0.35 -12.48 -11.68
N LYS A 70 -1.17 -12.04 -10.73
CA LYS A 70 -2.57 -11.65 -10.97
C LYS A 70 -2.68 -10.44 -11.88
N ARG A 71 -3.75 -10.40 -12.71
CA ARG A 71 -3.91 -9.39 -13.78
C ARG A 71 -4.68 -8.16 -13.33
N PHE A 72 -5.67 -8.33 -12.46
CA PHE A 72 -6.57 -7.28 -12.00
C PHE A 72 -6.62 -7.23 -10.49
N GLY A 73 -6.79 -6.03 -9.94
CA GLY A 73 -6.89 -5.86 -8.50
C GLY A 73 -7.56 -4.58 -8.07
N VAL A 74 -8.02 -4.60 -6.83
CA VAL A 74 -8.58 -3.46 -6.11
C VAL A 74 -7.93 -3.42 -4.73
N VAL A 75 -7.42 -2.25 -4.35
CA VAL A 75 -7.02 -1.95 -2.97
C VAL A 75 -8.02 -0.93 -2.42
N ALA A 76 -8.65 -1.27 -1.33
CA ALA A 76 -9.58 -0.38 -0.64
C ALA A 76 -9.48 -0.56 0.87
N SER A 77 -9.95 0.42 1.63
CA SER A 77 -10.08 0.31 3.08
C SER A 77 -11.49 0.61 3.56
N VAL A 78 -11.79 0.19 4.79
CA VAL A 78 -12.96 0.61 5.55
C VAL A 78 -12.51 1.02 6.94
N ASP A 79 -12.99 2.16 7.38
CA ASP A 79 -12.71 2.74 8.69
C ASP A 79 -13.74 2.31 9.76
N GLY A 80 -13.53 2.74 11.00
CA GLY A 80 -14.43 2.47 12.13
C GLY A 80 -15.80 3.14 12.04
N ARG A 81 -16.02 4.06 11.09
CA ARG A 81 -17.35 4.65 10.76
C ARG A 81 -18.05 3.91 9.64
N GLY A 82 -17.38 2.93 9.00
CA GLY A 82 -17.90 2.19 7.85
C GLY A 82 -17.69 2.90 6.51
N THR A 83 -16.88 3.96 6.47
CA THR A 83 -16.53 4.65 5.23
C THR A 83 -15.57 3.79 4.42
N VAL A 84 -15.91 3.54 3.15
CA VAL A 84 -15.03 2.81 2.22
C VAL A 84 -14.26 3.79 1.37
N THR A 85 -12.94 3.65 1.37
CA THR A 85 -12.01 4.45 0.55
C THR A 85 -11.32 3.54 -0.46
N PHE A 86 -11.35 3.92 -1.74
CA PHE A 86 -10.61 3.23 -2.80
C PHE A 86 -9.23 3.86 -2.98
N HIS A 87 -8.19 3.01 -2.99
CA HIS A 87 -6.80 3.40 -3.19
C HIS A 87 -6.25 2.95 -4.54
N LEU A 88 -6.83 1.86 -5.11
CA LEU A 88 -6.53 1.36 -6.46
C LEU A 88 -7.74 0.55 -6.98
N PRO A 89 -8.41 0.99 -8.06
CA PRO A 89 -8.34 2.32 -8.63
C PRO A 89 -8.79 3.40 -7.63
N GLU A 90 -8.44 4.66 -7.84
CA GLU A 90 -8.81 5.76 -6.95
C GLU A 90 -10.30 6.14 -7.01
N SER A 91 -11.01 5.64 -8.01
CA SER A 91 -12.44 5.87 -8.20
C SER A 91 -13.19 4.55 -8.40
N PRO A 92 -14.46 4.47 -7.95
CA PRO A 92 -15.29 3.30 -8.21
C PRO A 92 -15.39 2.97 -9.70
N GLY A 93 -15.48 1.68 -10.03
CA GLY A 93 -15.59 1.20 -11.41
C GLY A 93 -15.03 -0.21 -11.60
N GLN A 94 -14.22 -0.38 -12.63
CA GLN A 94 -13.53 -1.64 -12.90
C GLN A 94 -12.26 -1.76 -12.08
N ALA A 95 -11.90 -2.98 -11.70
CA ALA A 95 -10.61 -3.29 -11.10
C ALA A 95 -9.46 -2.81 -11.98
N ALA A 96 -8.40 -2.30 -11.37
CA ALA A 96 -7.23 -1.83 -12.09
C ALA A 96 -6.40 -2.98 -12.66
N ALA A 97 -5.76 -2.75 -13.79
CA ALA A 97 -4.71 -3.66 -14.27
C ALA A 97 -3.50 -3.57 -13.34
N LEU A 98 -2.98 -4.72 -12.91
CA LEU A 98 -1.86 -4.80 -11.99
C LEU A 98 -0.53 -4.97 -12.74
N THR A 99 0.53 -4.37 -12.20
CA THR A 99 1.89 -4.80 -12.52
C THR A 99 2.13 -6.12 -11.79
N ARG A 100 2.44 -7.18 -12.56
CA ARG A 100 2.36 -8.56 -12.07
C ARG A 100 3.56 -9.02 -11.28
N ASP A 101 4.73 -8.45 -11.56
CA ASP A 101 6.01 -8.86 -10.98
C ASP A 101 6.50 -7.82 -9.98
N GLY A 102 7.06 -8.29 -8.86
CA GLY A 102 7.61 -7.42 -7.83
C GLY A 102 6.57 -6.73 -6.96
N GLU A 103 7.06 -5.89 -6.05
CA GLU A 103 6.25 -5.08 -5.14
C GLU A 103 6.10 -3.66 -5.69
N HIS A 104 4.87 -3.16 -5.74
CA HIS A 104 4.54 -1.85 -6.31
C HIS A 104 3.88 -0.94 -5.29
N ALA A 105 4.41 0.28 -5.15
CA ALA A 105 3.79 1.33 -4.36
C ALA A 105 2.60 1.93 -5.13
N LEU A 106 1.52 2.24 -4.42
CA LEU A 106 0.45 3.07 -4.97
C LEU A 106 0.95 4.49 -5.22
N ALA A 107 0.33 5.19 -6.18
CA ALA A 107 0.75 6.52 -6.60
C ALA A 107 0.70 7.55 -5.48
N HIS A 108 -0.29 7.42 -4.58
CA HIS A 108 -0.52 8.36 -3.49
C HIS A 108 -0.40 7.69 -2.13
N ALA A 109 0.17 8.44 -1.17
CA ALA A 109 0.12 8.08 0.24
C ALA A 109 -1.25 8.45 0.80
N TYR A 110 -1.70 7.69 1.81
CA TYR A 110 -2.98 7.86 2.49
C TYR A 110 -2.75 8.43 3.89
N GLU A 111 -3.36 9.57 4.19
CA GLU A 111 -3.33 10.15 5.53
C GLU A 111 -4.56 9.69 6.32
N LEU A 112 -4.33 9.15 7.52
CA LEU A 112 -5.40 8.67 8.40
C LEU A 112 -6.16 9.84 9.01
N ASP A 113 -7.48 9.76 8.94
CA ASP A 113 -8.38 10.69 9.60
C ASP A 113 -8.60 10.36 11.09
N ASP A 114 -9.61 10.98 11.72
CA ASP A 114 -10.00 10.75 13.11
C ASP A 114 -11.09 9.69 13.28
N SER A 115 -11.33 8.83 12.31
CA SER A 115 -12.27 7.73 12.46
C SER A 115 -11.81 6.79 13.58
N PRO A 116 -12.72 6.29 14.44
CA PRO A 116 -12.34 5.52 15.61
C PRO A 116 -12.02 4.05 15.29
N ASN A 117 -11.44 3.38 16.26
CA ASN A 117 -11.31 1.93 16.40
C ASN A 117 -10.32 1.26 15.45
N PHE A 118 -10.53 1.33 14.13
CA PHE A 118 -9.70 0.60 13.17
C PHE A 118 -9.68 1.25 11.78
N GLU A 119 -8.68 0.82 11.00
CA GLU A 119 -8.64 0.94 9.55
C GLU A 119 -8.30 -0.43 8.98
N ARG A 120 -9.19 -1.00 8.17
CA ARG A 120 -9.02 -2.32 7.57
C ARG A 120 -8.83 -2.19 6.07
N PHE A 121 -7.66 -2.59 5.59
CA PHE A 121 -7.28 -2.60 4.19
C PHE A 121 -7.53 -3.97 3.59
N LEU A 122 -8.09 -4.02 2.39
CA LEU A 122 -8.36 -5.23 1.63
C LEU A 122 -7.74 -5.09 0.24
N PHE A 123 -6.97 -6.09 -0.17
CA PHE A 123 -6.49 -6.24 -1.54
C PHE A 123 -7.17 -7.44 -2.17
N VAL A 124 -7.96 -7.22 -3.20
CA VAL A 124 -8.68 -8.25 -3.95
C VAL A 124 -8.07 -8.38 -5.32
N THR A 125 -7.83 -9.60 -5.77
CA THR A 125 -7.17 -9.89 -7.05
C THR A 125 -7.92 -10.95 -7.85
N SER A 126 -7.79 -10.88 -9.19
CA SER A 126 -8.36 -11.85 -10.13
C SER A 126 -7.55 -11.90 -11.42
N ASP A 127 -7.71 -12.99 -12.17
CA ASP A 127 -7.22 -13.10 -13.55
C ASP A 127 -8.26 -12.62 -14.58
N ALA A 128 -9.51 -12.38 -14.16
CA ALA A 128 -10.58 -11.80 -14.94
C ALA A 128 -10.98 -10.41 -14.39
N PRO A 129 -11.50 -9.51 -15.24
CA PRO A 129 -12.04 -8.23 -14.77
C PRO A 129 -13.17 -8.42 -13.76
N PHE A 130 -13.26 -7.52 -12.78
CA PHE A 130 -14.33 -7.45 -11.78
C PHE A 130 -14.55 -6.00 -11.35
N THR A 131 -15.55 -5.74 -10.49
CA THR A 131 -15.93 -4.38 -10.12
C THR A 131 -15.54 -4.03 -8.68
N THR A 132 -15.34 -2.74 -8.43
CA THR A 132 -15.12 -2.22 -7.07
C THR A 132 -16.33 -2.41 -6.16
N ASP A 133 -17.55 -2.56 -6.71
CA ASP A 133 -18.77 -2.78 -5.91
C ASP A 133 -18.74 -4.12 -5.18
N GLU A 134 -18.13 -5.14 -5.79
CA GLU A 134 -17.93 -6.44 -5.14
C GLU A 134 -17.01 -6.33 -3.92
N VAL A 135 -15.96 -5.52 -4.05
CA VAL A 135 -15.02 -5.24 -2.94
C VAL A 135 -15.67 -4.40 -1.85
N ALA A 136 -16.41 -3.35 -2.21
CA ALA A 136 -17.14 -2.51 -1.26
C ALA A 136 -18.15 -3.31 -0.43
N ARG A 137 -18.85 -4.26 -1.05
CA ARG A 137 -19.77 -5.16 -0.33
C ARG A 137 -19.03 -6.04 0.67
N SER A 138 -17.91 -6.64 0.28
CA SER A 138 -17.06 -7.45 1.17
C SER A 138 -16.54 -6.63 2.36
N LEU A 139 -16.05 -5.41 2.11
CA LEU A 139 -15.57 -4.52 3.16
C LEU A 139 -16.67 -4.17 4.18
N ARG A 140 -17.88 -3.82 3.71
CA ARG A 140 -19.00 -3.44 4.60
C ARG A 140 -19.55 -4.63 5.39
N SER A 141 -19.63 -5.80 4.77
CA SER A 141 -20.17 -7.00 5.43
C SER A 141 -19.16 -7.73 6.31
N GLY A 142 -17.86 -7.49 6.10
CA GLY A 142 -16.78 -8.27 6.71
C GLY A 142 -16.61 -9.66 6.11
N ALA A 143 -17.38 -10.02 5.08
CA ALA A 143 -17.26 -11.30 4.40
C ALA A 143 -16.15 -11.27 3.35
N ALA A 144 -15.48 -12.41 3.15
CA ALA A 144 -14.53 -12.55 2.04
C ALA A 144 -15.23 -12.37 0.68
N PRO A 145 -14.54 -11.81 -0.33
CA PRO A 145 -15.07 -11.76 -1.69
C PRO A 145 -15.38 -13.17 -2.21
N PRO A 146 -16.45 -13.29 -3.02
CA PRO A 146 -16.82 -14.62 -3.56
C PRO A 146 -15.78 -15.13 -4.57
N PRO A 147 -15.60 -16.44 -4.71
CA PRO A 147 -14.80 -17.00 -5.79
C PRO A 147 -15.27 -16.52 -7.17
N PRO A 148 -14.38 -16.33 -8.16
CA PRO A 148 -12.96 -16.68 -8.17
C PRO A 148 -12.01 -15.58 -7.62
N LEU A 149 -12.53 -14.60 -6.91
CA LEU A 149 -11.74 -13.52 -6.33
C LEU A 149 -10.89 -14.05 -5.16
N ALA A 150 -9.62 -13.67 -5.12
CA ALA A 150 -8.73 -13.91 -3.99
C ALA A 150 -8.47 -12.60 -3.24
N SER A 151 -8.30 -12.68 -1.93
CA SER A 151 -8.06 -11.50 -1.11
C SER A 151 -7.01 -11.72 -0.02
N CYS A 152 -6.36 -10.63 0.36
CA CYS A 152 -5.62 -10.52 1.61
C CYS A 152 -5.98 -9.21 2.31
N GLU A 153 -5.89 -9.18 3.64
CA GLU A 153 -6.25 -8.00 4.42
C GLU A 153 -5.22 -7.69 5.50
N ILE A 154 -5.17 -6.42 5.89
CA ILE A 154 -4.43 -5.93 7.04
C ILE A 154 -5.36 -4.98 7.81
N SER A 155 -5.59 -5.27 9.08
CA SER A 155 -6.28 -4.37 10.00
C SER A 155 -5.27 -3.65 10.89
N LEU A 156 -5.43 -2.33 11.03
CA LEU A 156 -4.69 -1.48 11.95
C LEU A 156 -5.64 -1.01 13.06
N ARG A 157 -5.13 -0.83 14.27
CA ARG A 157 -5.90 -0.27 15.39
C ARG A 157 -5.67 1.23 15.47
N LYS A 158 -6.74 2.00 15.53
CA LYS A 158 -6.64 3.44 15.73
C LYS A 158 -6.65 3.74 17.24
N SER A 159 -5.63 4.49 17.66
CA SER A 159 -5.60 5.07 19.00
C SER A 159 -6.72 6.11 19.17
N PRO A 160 -7.33 6.21 20.36
CA PRO A 160 -8.34 7.21 20.66
C PRO A 160 -7.85 8.64 20.43
#